data_8ec27f88790005692d12d01592235062
#
_entry.id   8ec27f88790005692d12d01592235062
#
_cell.length_a   1.000
_cell.length_b   1.000
_cell.length_c   1.000
_cell.angle_alpha   90.00
_cell.angle_beta   90.00
_cell.angle_gamma   90.00
#
_symmetry.space_group_name_H-M   'P 1'
#
loop_
_entity.id
_entity.type
_entity.pdbx_description
1 polymer ?
#
loop_
_entity_poly.entity_id
_entity_poly.type
_entity_poly.pdbx_seq_one_letter_code
_entity_poly.pdbx_strand_id
1 'polypeptide(L)'
;MQHKSKNSGETMLINEINKIKVTKPESTGIIIHNPTDLPIIIQEEKRVVIGIDETRCAAYFEEEEKAEKEFQALQMGAERGITPIVYERRGTYVVMESIQAPTIADYLKNNPLTIELIQKLLGLLDDFKAIGFTRLDHDPAYIYLMPDGSLKVVNLHRHNKLPPKQFPQRMIKGMGNQVTVFLQYVKEFEPTLYNTWTNHPKFNATIAKAKLGESK
;
A
#
# COMPACT_ATOMS: atom_id res chain seq x y z
N MET A 1 3.84 -39.56 0.19
CA MET A 1 4.70 -39.20 1.35
C MET A 1 5.48 -37.88 1.15
N GLN A 2 5.12 -36.99 0.18
CA GLN A 2 5.86 -35.75 -0.10
C GLN A 2 5.25 -34.45 0.51
N HIS A 3 4.08 -34.51 1.14
CA HIS A 3 3.43 -33.32 1.73
C HIS A 3 3.92 -32.87 3.11
N LYS A 4 4.60 -33.74 3.87
CA LYS A 4 5.09 -33.41 5.22
C LYS A 4 6.42 -32.63 5.25
N SER A 5 7.24 -32.73 4.22
CA SER A 5 8.56 -32.05 4.17
C SER A 5 8.48 -30.56 3.82
N LYS A 6 7.52 -30.14 2.97
CA LYS A 6 7.34 -28.71 2.62
C LYS A 6 6.90 -27.86 3.81
N ASN A 7 5.94 -28.35 4.61
CA ASN A 7 5.39 -27.60 5.75
C ASN A 7 6.42 -27.31 6.87
N SER A 8 7.38 -28.19 7.07
CA SER A 8 8.40 -28.00 8.12
C SER A 8 9.44 -26.92 7.75
N GLY A 9 9.88 -26.87 6.50
CA GLY A 9 10.80 -25.84 6.00
C GLY A 9 10.13 -24.46 5.97
N GLU A 10 8.87 -24.38 5.57
CA GLU A 10 8.08 -23.15 5.53
C GLU A 10 7.90 -22.55 6.93
N THR A 11 7.53 -23.36 7.91
CA THR A 11 7.39 -22.93 9.30
C THR A 11 8.74 -22.48 9.88
N MET A 12 9.85 -23.08 9.46
CA MET A 12 11.19 -22.74 9.92
C MET A 12 11.62 -21.36 9.42
N LEU A 13 11.43 -21.03 8.12
CA LEU A 13 11.75 -19.73 7.55
C LEU A 13 10.93 -18.59 8.17
N ILE A 14 9.64 -18.83 8.42
CA ILE A 14 8.78 -17.85 9.07
C ILE A 14 9.20 -17.59 10.53
N ASN A 15 9.73 -18.60 11.24
CA ASN A 15 10.25 -18.43 12.60
C ASN A 15 11.54 -17.59 12.64
N GLU A 16 12.33 -17.56 11.57
CA GLU A 16 13.53 -16.73 11.47
C GLU A 16 13.21 -15.22 11.55
N ILE A 17 12.02 -14.79 11.09
CA ILE A 17 11.59 -13.37 11.15
C ILE A 17 11.63 -12.85 12.59
N ASN A 18 11.29 -13.66 13.58
CA ASN A 18 11.28 -13.25 14.99
C ASN A 18 12.67 -12.90 15.54
N LYS A 19 13.73 -13.33 14.87
CA LYS A 19 15.12 -13.00 15.23
C LYS A 19 15.53 -11.62 14.71
N ILE A 20 14.83 -11.08 13.72
CA ILE A 20 15.14 -9.79 13.11
C ILE A 20 14.56 -8.69 13.98
N LYS A 21 15.42 -7.77 14.41
CA LYS A 21 15.03 -6.61 15.24
C LYS A 21 15.09 -5.35 14.40
N VAL A 22 13.98 -4.64 14.36
CA VAL A 22 13.87 -3.33 13.71
C VAL A 22 13.70 -2.29 14.81
N THR A 23 14.58 -1.30 14.82
CA THR A 23 14.53 -0.16 15.75
C THR A 23 14.54 1.15 14.97
N LYS A 24 13.91 2.17 15.53
CA LYS A 24 13.84 3.50 14.92
C LYS A 24 14.22 4.56 15.97
N PRO A 25 15.51 4.78 16.19
CA PRO A 25 15.97 5.88 17.02
C PRO A 25 15.55 7.23 16.42
N GLU A 26 15.27 8.22 17.27
CA GLU A 26 14.76 9.54 16.84
C GLU A 26 15.68 10.27 15.84
N SER A 27 16.99 9.99 15.89
CA SER A 27 18.00 10.73 15.13
C SER A 27 18.62 10.00 13.93
N THR A 28 18.40 8.70 13.75
CA THR A 28 19.19 7.88 12.80
C THR A 28 18.39 7.09 11.78
N GLY A 29 17.06 7.22 11.77
CA GLY A 29 16.23 6.42 10.86
C GLY A 29 16.07 4.96 11.32
N ILE A 30 15.69 4.07 10.40
CA ILE A 30 15.46 2.66 10.70
C ILE A 30 16.80 1.90 10.74
N ILE A 31 17.06 1.22 11.84
CA ILE A 31 18.18 0.28 12.03
C ILE A 31 17.61 -1.13 12.07
N ILE A 32 18.16 -2.02 11.23
CA ILE A 32 17.77 -3.43 11.15
C ILE A 32 18.95 -4.28 11.62
N HIS A 33 18.73 -5.05 12.69
CA HIS A 33 19.63 -6.13 13.08
C HIS A 33 19.05 -7.45 12.57
N ASN A 34 19.64 -7.96 11.50
CA ASN A 34 19.22 -9.20 10.86
C ASN A 34 20.31 -10.29 11.04
N PRO A 35 20.16 -11.18 12.01
CA PRO A 35 21.09 -12.30 12.23
C PRO A 35 20.74 -13.52 11.37
N THR A 36 19.86 -13.38 10.37
CA THR A 36 19.38 -14.45 9.50
C THR A 36 19.86 -14.24 8.06
N ASP A 37 19.67 -15.24 7.19
CA ASP A 37 19.95 -15.13 5.75
C ASP A 37 18.76 -14.54 4.96
N LEU A 38 17.66 -14.15 5.63
CA LEU A 38 16.49 -13.57 4.96
C LEU A 38 16.83 -12.21 4.37
N PRO A 39 16.58 -11.96 3.07
CA PRO A 39 16.91 -10.70 2.43
C PRO A 39 15.99 -9.57 2.88
N ILE A 40 16.54 -8.37 3.07
CA ILE A 40 15.76 -7.16 3.22
C ILE A 40 15.42 -6.65 1.82
N ILE A 41 14.14 -6.73 1.43
CA ILE A 41 13.67 -6.34 0.10
C ILE A 41 13.46 -4.82 0.03
N ILE A 42 12.91 -4.23 1.11
CA ILE A 42 12.64 -2.80 1.21
C ILE A 42 13.12 -2.30 2.56
N GLN A 43 13.92 -1.24 2.53
CA GLN A 43 14.30 -0.47 3.72
C GLN A 43 14.16 1.01 3.40
N GLU A 44 13.09 1.60 3.86
CA GLU A 44 12.75 3.01 3.74
C GLU A 44 12.47 3.59 5.13
N GLU A 45 12.45 4.91 5.26
CA GLU A 45 12.20 5.60 6.55
C GLU A 45 10.96 5.08 7.33
N LYS A 46 9.96 4.57 6.61
CA LYS A 46 8.67 4.12 7.19
C LYS A 46 8.26 2.72 6.76
N ARG A 47 9.13 1.99 6.09
CA ARG A 47 8.77 0.70 5.52
C ARG A 47 9.96 -0.25 5.53
N VAL A 48 9.77 -1.40 6.14
CA VAL A 48 10.70 -2.53 6.07
C VAL A 48 9.94 -3.74 5.59
N VAL A 49 10.45 -4.40 4.54
CA VAL A 49 9.91 -5.65 4.04
C VAL A 49 11.05 -6.65 3.90
N ILE A 50 10.86 -7.83 4.46
CA ILE A 50 11.80 -8.93 4.50
C ILE A 50 11.29 -10.04 3.60
N GLY A 51 12.11 -10.54 2.70
CA GLY A 51 11.80 -11.71 1.88
C GLY A 51 11.82 -12.97 2.73
N ILE A 52 10.83 -13.85 2.54
CA ILE A 52 10.81 -15.17 3.17
C ILE A 52 11.21 -16.21 2.14
N ASP A 53 10.59 -16.13 0.97
CA ASP A 53 10.88 -16.95 -0.20
C ASP A 53 10.43 -16.19 -1.49
N GLU A 54 10.38 -16.89 -2.62
CA GLU A 54 10.01 -16.30 -3.92
C GLU A 54 8.59 -15.74 -3.95
N THR A 55 7.69 -16.24 -3.10
CA THR A 55 6.27 -15.92 -3.11
C THR A 55 5.78 -15.15 -1.89
N ARG A 56 6.57 -15.12 -0.81
CA ARG A 56 6.16 -14.55 0.49
C ARG A 56 7.16 -13.54 1.01
N CYS A 57 6.63 -12.53 1.67
CA CYS A 57 7.39 -11.52 2.40
C CYS A 57 6.74 -11.21 3.75
N ALA A 58 7.50 -10.55 4.63
CA ALA A 58 7.02 -10.02 5.90
C ALA A 58 7.20 -8.51 5.94
N ALA A 59 6.10 -7.77 6.10
CA ALA A 59 6.12 -6.33 6.34
C ALA A 59 6.18 -6.05 7.83
N TYR A 60 7.12 -5.20 8.23
CA TYR A 60 7.29 -4.76 9.62
C TYR A 60 6.43 -3.53 9.92
N PHE A 61 5.86 -3.50 11.11
CA PHE A 61 5.14 -2.37 11.71
C PHE A 61 5.75 -2.02 13.07
N GLU A 62 5.82 -0.74 13.40
CA GLU A 62 6.43 -0.26 14.66
C GLU A 62 5.68 -0.76 15.92
N GLU A 63 4.39 -1.08 15.78
CA GLU A 63 3.51 -1.48 16.87
C GLU A 63 2.67 -2.69 16.43
N GLU A 64 2.45 -3.63 17.34
CA GLU A 64 1.60 -4.80 17.08
C GLU A 64 0.17 -4.42 16.71
N GLU A 65 -0.35 -3.34 17.29
CA GLU A 65 -1.69 -2.82 16.96
C GLU A 65 -1.77 -2.38 15.47
N LYS A 66 -0.69 -1.78 14.93
CA LYS A 66 -0.64 -1.42 13.50
C LYS A 66 -0.57 -2.65 12.62
N ALA A 67 0.23 -3.66 13.03
CA ALA A 67 0.31 -4.93 12.31
C ALA A 67 -1.05 -5.66 12.30
N GLU A 68 -1.76 -5.68 13.43
CA GLU A 68 -3.09 -6.26 13.52
C GLU A 68 -4.09 -5.56 12.60
N LYS A 69 -4.11 -4.22 12.62
CA LYS A 69 -4.98 -3.41 11.74
C LYS A 69 -4.67 -3.62 10.25
N GLU A 70 -3.39 -3.77 9.91
CA GLU A 70 -2.99 -4.11 8.54
C GLU A 70 -3.47 -5.50 8.16
N PHE A 71 -3.24 -6.50 9.01
CA PHE A 71 -3.65 -7.88 8.77
C PHE A 71 -5.16 -7.98 8.50
N GLN A 72 -5.97 -7.37 9.36
CA GLN A 72 -7.43 -7.32 9.20
C GLN A 72 -7.84 -6.60 7.91
N ALA A 73 -7.23 -5.44 7.60
CA ALA A 73 -7.57 -4.69 6.40
C ALA A 73 -7.19 -5.44 5.11
N LEU A 74 -6.07 -6.17 5.10
CA LEU A 74 -5.68 -7.03 3.99
C LEU A 74 -6.67 -8.18 3.80
N GLN A 75 -7.13 -8.82 4.89
CA GLN A 75 -8.17 -9.85 4.81
C GLN A 75 -9.48 -9.32 4.22
N MET A 76 -9.93 -8.12 4.65
CA MET A 76 -11.13 -7.48 4.11
C MET A 76 -11.01 -7.19 2.60
N GLY A 77 -9.82 -6.79 2.13
CA GLY A 77 -9.57 -6.51 0.71
C GLY A 77 -9.42 -7.77 -0.15
N ALA A 78 -9.10 -8.92 0.45
CA ALA A 78 -8.84 -10.17 -0.27
C ALA A 78 -10.07 -10.67 -1.04
N GLU A 79 -11.28 -10.51 -0.48
CA GLU A 79 -12.54 -10.91 -1.12
C GLU A 79 -12.80 -10.15 -2.44
N ARG A 80 -12.23 -8.96 -2.59
CA ARG A 80 -12.30 -8.15 -3.81
C ARG A 80 -11.07 -8.26 -4.70
N GLY A 81 -10.08 -9.05 -4.28
CA GLY A 81 -8.84 -9.24 -5.02
C GLY A 81 -7.90 -8.02 -5.03
N ILE A 82 -8.20 -6.97 -4.25
CA ILE A 82 -7.43 -5.71 -4.24
C ILE A 82 -6.25 -5.72 -3.28
N THR A 83 -6.04 -6.78 -2.52
CA THR A 83 -4.90 -6.93 -1.59
C THR A 83 -4.10 -8.18 -1.92
N PRO A 84 -2.82 -8.27 -1.51
CA PRO A 84 -2.10 -9.53 -1.52
C PRO A 84 -2.77 -10.56 -0.61
N ILE A 85 -2.54 -11.83 -0.87
CA ILE A 85 -2.90 -12.91 0.06
C ILE A 85 -2.13 -12.66 1.35
N VAL A 86 -2.85 -12.62 2.48
CA VAL A 86 -2.23 -12.52 3.81
C VAL A 86 -2.29 -13.89 4.48
N TYR A 87 -1.15 -14.34 5.00
CA TYR A 87 -1.00 -15.67 5.58
C TYR A 87 -1.15 -15.66 7.10
N GLU A 88 -0.37 -14.80 7.76
CA GLU A 88 -0.38 -14.71 9.22
C GLU A 88 0.16 -13.37 9.74
N ARG A 89 -0.07 -13.09 11.01
CA ARG A 89 0.56 -12.02 11.77
C ARG A 89 1.44 -12.62 12.88
N ARG A 90 2.64 -12.07 13.04
CA ARG A 90 3.57 -12.45 14.12
C ARG A 90 4.12 -11.19 14.80
N GLY A 91 3.58 -10.86 15.96
CA GLY A 91 3.95 -9.63 16.66
C GLY A 91 3.78 -8.41 15.76
N THR A 92 4.87 -7.73 15.46
CA THR A 92 4.94 -6.54 14.61
C THR A 92 5.05 -6.86 13.11
N TYR A 93 5.04 -8.12 12.70
CA TYR A 93 5.16 -8.53 11.30
C TYR A 93 3.85 -9.06 10.73
N VAL A 94 3.57 -8.70 9.48
CA VAL A 94 2.49 -9.27 8.67
C VAL A 94 3.11 -10.06 7.51
N VAL A 95 2.86 -11.36 7.47
CA VAL A 95 3.33 -12.27 6.41
C VAL A 95 2.28 -12.30 5.30
N MET A 96 2.70 -11.96 4.10
CA MET A 96 1.81 -11.85 2.94
C MET A 96 2.52 -12.26 1.64
N GLU A 97 1.74 -12.37 0.57
CA GLU A 97 2.23 -12.57 -0.80
C GLU A 97 3.24 -11.47 -1.17
N SER A 98 4.37 -11.87 -1.73
CA SER A 98 5.38 -10.95 -2.26
C SER A 98 4.92 -10.41 -3.61
N ILE A 99 4.70 -9.10 -3.71
CA ILE A 99 4.24 -8.46 -4.94
C ILE A 99 5.46 -8.09 -5.79
N GLN A 100 5.59 -8.73 -6.96
CA GLN A 100 6.65 -8.48 -7.94
C GLN A 100 6.12 -7.56 -9.06
N ALA A 101 5.77 -6.31 -8.70
CA ALA A 101 5.22 -5.33 -9.61
C ALA A 101 5.61 -3.91 -9.20
N PRO A 102 5.66 -2.94 -10.12
CA PRO A 102 5.90 -1.54 -9.76
C PRO A 102 4.72 -0.95 -8.98
N THR A 103 5.01 0.01 -8.12
CA THR A 103 3.96 0.86 -7.56
C THR A 103 3.45 1.85 -8.61
N ILE A 104 2.24 2.37 -8.42
CA ILE A 104 1.72 3.44 -9.30
C ILE A 104 2.66 4.65 -9.27
N ALA A 105 3.22 4.99 -8.10
CA ALA A 105 4.18 6.08 -8.00
C ALA A 105 5.44 5.84 -8.85
N ASP A 106 5.95 4.61 -8.88
CA ASP A 106 7.11 4.27 -9.70
C ASP A 106 6.76 4.19 -11.19
N TYR A 107 5.61 3.61 -11.52
CA TYR A 107 5.12 3.52 -12.89
C TYR A 107 5.00 4.92 -13.54
N LEU A 108 4.40 5.88 -12.84
CA LEU A 108 4.15 7.23 -13.34
C LEU A 108 5.41 8.09 -13.50
N LYS A 109 6.57 7.67 -12.98
CA LYS A 109 7.85 8.35 -13.23
C LYS A 109 8.25 8.32 -14.71
N ASN A 110 7.93 7.21 -15.40
CA ASN A 110 8.39 6.95 -16.76
C ASN A 110 7.24 6.67 -17.76
N ASN A 111 6.00 6.65 -17.29
CA ASN A 111 4.84 6.29 -18.11
C ASN A 111 3.74 7.34 -17.98
N PRO A 112 2.96 7.59 -19.03
CA PRO A 112 1.80 8.46 -18.97
C PRO A 112 0.68 7.81 -18.16
N LEU A 113 -0.13 8.65 -17.54
CA LEU A 113 -1.37 8.24 -16.89
C LEU A 113 -2.43 8.01 -17.98
N THR A 114 -2.88 6.77 -18.12
CA THR A 114 -3.89 6.38 -19.11
C THR A 114 -5.31 6.44 -18.55
N ILE A 115 -6.29 6.49 -19.43
CA ILE A 115 -7.72 6.45 -19.06
C ILE A 115 -8.03 5.18 -18.27
N GLU A 116 -7.56 4.02 -18.75
CA GLU A 116 -7.78 2.74 -18.08
C GLU A 116 -7.20 2.74 -16.67
N LEU A 117 -6.03 3.32 -16.47
CA LEU A 117 -5.42 3.39 -15.14
C LEU A 117 -6.21 4.32 -14.22
N ILE A 118 -6.72 5.45 -14.73
CA ILE A 118 -7.59 6.35 -13.95
C ILE A 118 -8.87 5.63 -13.54
N GLN A 119 -9.53 4.92 -14.46
CA GLN A 119 -10.74 4.14 -14.17
C GLN A 119 -10.49 3.09 -13.09
N LYS A 120 -9.34 2.39 -13.15
CA LYS A 120 -8.95 1.43 -12.11
C LYS A 120 -8.70 2.09 -10.75
N LEU A 121 -8.06 3.27 -10.72
CA LEU A 121 -7.85 4.02 -9.49
C LEU A 121 -9.16 4.52 -8.88
N LEU A 122 -10.12 4.95 -9.71
CA LEU A 122 -11.46 5.31 -9.24
C LEU A 122 -12.24 4.09 -8.74
N GLY A 123 -12.20 2.98 -9.46
CA GLY A 123 -12.76 1.71 -9.03
C GLY A 123 -12.20 1.22 -7.68
N LEU A 124 -10.89 1.41 -7.44
CA LEU A 124 -10.29 1.11 -6.14
C LEU A 124 -10.90 1.95 -5.00
N LEU A 125 -11.26 3.22 -5.24
CA LEU A 125 -11.96 4.02 -4.23
C LEU A 125 -13.36 3.48 -3.94
N ASP A 126 -14.04 2.96 -4.94
CA ASP A 126 -15.36 2.33 -4.77
C ASP A 126 -15.24 0.99 -4.05
N ASP A 127 -14.20 0.21 -4.33
CA ASP A 127 -13.88 -1.00 -3.55
C ASP A 127 -13.62 -0.67 -2.08
N PHE A 128 -12.87 0.38 -1.78
CA PHE A 128 -12.65 0.82 -0.40
C PHE A 128 -13.97 1.18 0.31
N LYS A 129 -14.89 1.88 -0.36
CA LYS A 129 -16.23 2.18 0.18
C LYS A 129 -17.03 0.91 0.42
N ALA A 130 -17.03 -0.01 -0.54
CA ALA A 130 -17.80 -1.25 -0.47
C ALA A 130 -17.28 -2.22 0.61
N ILE A 131 -15.97 -2.18 0.90
CA ILE A 131 -15.35 -2.89 2.03
C ILE A 131 -15.76 -2.25 3.39
N GLY A 132 -16.18 -0.98 3.37
CA GLY A 132 -16.52 -0.22 4.57
C GLY A 132 -15.36 0.57 5.17
N PHE A 133 -14.29 0.81 4.40
CA PHE A 133 -13.21 1.64 4.87
C PHE A 133 -13.67 3.10 5.06
N THR A 134 -13.32 3.66 6.21
CA THR A 134 -13.67 5.05 6.54
C THR A 134 -12.75 6.07 5.86
N ARG A 135 -11.58 5.62 5.37
CA ARG A 135 -10.58 6.47 4.74
C ARG A 135 -10.24 5.98 3.34
N LEU A 136 -10.60 6.79 2.34
CA LEU A 136 -10.33 6.50 0.93
C LEU A 136 -8.95 7.04 0.48
N ASP A 137 -8.29 7.86 1.30
CA ASP A 137 -7.03 8.52 0.98
C ASP A 137 -5.85 7.55 1.05
N HIS A 138 -5.46 7.00 -0.08
CA HIS A 138 -4.33 6.07 -0.20
C HIS A 138 -3.21 6.66 -1.05
N ASP A 139 -1.97 6.29 -0.74
CA ASP A 139 -0.78 6.81 -1.41
C ASP A 139 -0.42 5.89 -2.59
N PRO A 140 -0.22 6.42 -3.80
CA PRO A 140 0.22 5.64 -4.96
C PRO A 140 1.51 4.83 -4.76
N ALA A 141 2.34 5.20 -3.79
CA ALA A 141 3.53 4.42 -3.41
C ALA A 141 3.21 3.06 -2.76
N TYR A 142 1.94 2.81 -2.41
CA TYR A 142 1.47 1.55 -1.83
C TYR A 142 0.37 0.88 -2.67
N ILE A 143 0.18 1.33 -3.90
CA ILE A 143 -0.70 0.72 -4.90
C ILE A 143 0.18 0.12 -5.99
N TYR A 144 0.11 -1.18 -6.19
CA TYR A 144 0.88 -1.92 -7.18
C TYR A 144 0.07 -2.15 -8.45
N LEU A 145 0.69 -1.94 -9.61
CA LEU A 145 0.11 -2.25 -10.92
C LEU A 145 0.59 -3.63 -11.36
N MET A 146 -0.29 -4.62 -11.26
CA MET A 146 0.02 -5.99 -11.62
C MET A 146 0.17 -6.18 -13.14
N PRO A 147 0.88 -7.22 -13.62
CA PRO A 147 1.05 -7.47 -15.05
C PRO A 147 -0.25 -7.67 -15.84
N ASP A 148 -1.30 -8.17 -15.20
CA ASP A 148 -2.65 -8.30 -15.75
C ASP A 148 -3.44 -6.98 -15.75
N GLY A 149 -2.82 -5.93 -15.25
CA GLY A 149 -3.41 -4.60 -15.11
C GLY A 149 -4.33 -4.45 -13.91
N SER A 150 -4.50 -5.43 -13.03
CA SER A 150 -5.20 -5.29 -11.76
C SER A 150 -4.38 -4.45 -10.78
N LEU A 151 -5.03 -3.96 -9.72
CA LEU A 151 -4.36 -3.21 -8.64
C LEU A 151 -4.32 -4.04 -7.37
N LYS A 152 -3.16 -4.04 -6.68
CA LYS A 152 -3.06 -4.53 -5.32
C LYS A 152 -2.56 -3.44 -4.39
N VAL A 153 -3.10 -3.38 -3.18
CA VAL A 153 -2.78 -2.35 -2.19
C VAL A 153 -2.28 -2.96 -0.89
N VAL A 154 -1.35 -2.26 -0.25
CA VAL A 154 -0.81 -2.57 1.07
C VAL A 154 -0.76 -1.29 1.92
N ASN A 155 -0.37 -1.39 3.19
CA ASN A 155 -0.28 -0.25 4.11
C ASN A 155 -1.66 0.36 4.44
N LEU A 156 -2.61 -0.51 4.72
CA LEU A 156 -4.02 -0.20 4.97
C LEU A 156 -4.36 0.02 6.45
N HIS A 157 -3.42 -0.12 7.38
CA HIS A 157 -3.63 -0.07 8.84
C HIS A 157 -4.34 1.20 9.36
N ARG A 158 -4.49 2.22 8.51
CA ARG A 158 -5.19 3.47 8.84
C ARG A 158 -6.57 3.61 8.20
N HIS A 159 -7.01 2.64 7.38
CA HIS A 159 -8.23 2.79 6.58
C HIS A 159 -9.53 2.74 7.39
N ASN A 160 -9.48 2.16 8.61
CA ASN A 160 -10.60 2.17 9.55
C ASN A 160 -10.46 3.21 10.67
N LYS A 161 -9.51 4.17 10.53
CA LYS A 161 -9.28 5.20 11.56
C LYS A 161 -10.27 6.37 11.42
N LEU A 162 -10.84 6.80 12.54
CA LEU A 162 -11.65 8.03 12.61
C LEU A 162 -10.76 9.28 12.73
N PRO A 163 -11.24 10.48 12.31
CA PRO A 163 -12.47 10.68 11.55
C PRO A 163 -12.38 10.13 10.12
N PRO A 164 -13.52 9.90 9.44
CA PRO A 164 -13.56 9.49 8.04
C PRO A 164 -12.80 10.45 7.14
N LYS A 165 -12.17 9.94 6.07
CA LYS A 165 -11.43 10.75 5.11
C LYS A 165 -11.79 10.34 3.69
N GLN A 166 -12.73 11.09 3.09
CA GLN A 166 -13.30 10.81 1.77
C GLN A 166 -12.56 11.53 0.63
N PHE A 167 -11.77 12.55 0.93
CA PHE A 167 -10.96 13.26 -0.06
C PHE A 167 -9.60 12.56 -0.22
N PRO A 168 -9.28 12.02 -1.43
CA PRO A 168 -8.08 11.23 -1.67
C PRO A 168 -6.85 12.12 -1.90
N GLN A 169 -6.49 12.91 -0.91
CA GLN A 169 -5.43 13.92 -0.99
C GLN A 169 -4.08 13.33 -1.40
N ARG A 170 -3.70 12.14 -0.87
CA ARG A 170 -2.43 11.49 -1.17
C ARG A 170 -2.41 10.97 -2.59
N MET A 171 -3.50 10.35 -3.03
CA MET A 171 -3.66 9.89 -4.40
C MET A 171 -3.50 11.05 -5.39
N ILE A 172 -4.21 12.17 -5.18
CA ILE A 172 -4.12 13.36 -6.03
C ILE A 172 -2.68 13.93 -6.02
N LYS A 173 -2.05 14.04 -4.87
CA LYS A 173 -0.66 14.48 -4.77
C LYS A 173 0.31 13.56 -5.51
N GLY A 174 0.13 12.26 -5.39
CA GLY A 174 0.97 11.26 -6.02
C GLY A 174 0.86 11.18 -7.54
N MET A 175 -0.12 11.87 -8.16
CA MET A 175 -0.17 12.04 -9.62
C MET A 175 0.92 12.97 -10.14
N GLY A 176 1.57 13.76 -9.29
CA GLY A 176 2.65 14.66 -9.67
C GLY A 176 2.25 15.62 -10.78
N ASN A 177 3.09 15.77 -11.80
CA ASN A 177 2.85 16.60 -12.97
C ASN A 177 1.64 16.15 -13.82
N GLN A 178 1.16 14.93 -13.66
CA GLN A 178 0.00 14.37 -14.35
C GLN A 178 -1.34 14.66 -13.63
N VAL A 179 -1.32 15.39 -12.53
CA VAL A 179 -2.52 15.72 -11.74
C VAL A 179 -3.60 16.43 -12.56
N THR A 180 -3.21 17.26 -13.51
CA THR A 180 -4.17 17.98 -14.39
C THR A 180 -4.91 16.99 -15.29
N VAL A 181 -4.21 16.03 -15.88
CA VAL A 181 -4.80 14.97 -16.71
C VAL A 181 -5.73 14.11 -15.86
N PHE A 182 -5.26 13.69 -14.67
CA PHE A 182 -6.09 12.93 -13.74
C PHE A 182 -7.41 13.62 -13.42
N LEU A 183 -7.36 14.89 -13.01
CA LEU A 183 -8.56 15.63 -12.64
C LEU A 183 -9.48 15.96 -13.82
N GLN A 184 -8.94 16.12 -15.03
CA GLN A 184 -9.76 16.29 -16.23
C GLN A 184 -10.61 15.05 -16.49
N TYR A 185 -10.02 13.86 -16.39
CA TYR A 185 -10.77 12.61 -16.56
C TYR A 185 -11.76 12.35 -15.43
N VAL A 186 -11.38 12.64 -14.17
CA VAL A 186 -12.34 12.54 -13.06
C VAL A 186 -13.54 13.48 -13.29
N LYS A 187 -13.32 14.68 -13.81
CA LYS A 187 -14.40 15.61 -14.16
C LYS A 187 -15.31 15.07 -15.27
N GLU A 188 -14.72 14.39 -16.25
CA GLU A 188 -15.45 13.85 -17.41
C GLU A 188 -16.25 12.60 -17.05
N PHE A 189 -15.63 11.63 -16.36
CA PHE A 189 -16.25 10.34 -16.06
C PHE A 189 -17.04 10.32 -14.76
N GLU A 190 -16.62 11.11 -13.76
CA GLU A 190 -17.19 11.16 -12.40
C GLU A 190 -17.46 12.61 -11.96
N PRO A 191 -18.33 13.37 -12.66
CA PRO A 191 -18.53 14.79 -12.39
C PRO A 191 -19.01 15.08 -10.98
N THR A 192 -19.83 14.20 -10.40
CA THR A 192 -20.30 14.32 -9.01
C THR A 192 -19.15 14.18 -8.02
N LEU A 193 -18.26 13.24 -8.23
CA LEU A 193 -17.07 13.01 -7.42
C LEU A 193 -16.11 14.20 -7.55
N TYR A 194 -15.88 14.69 -8.78
CA TYR A 194 -15.06 15.86 -9.04
C TYR A 194 -15.59 17.09 -8.28
N ASN A 195 -16.90 17.37 -8.35
CA ASN A 195 -17.52 18.47 -7.64
C ASN A 195 -17.37 18.33 -6.12
N THR A 196 -17.51 17.12 -5.58
CA THR A 196 -17.26 16.85 -4.17
C THR A 196 -15.81 17.16 -3.77
N TRP A 197 -14.84 16.80 -4.61
CA TRP A 197 -13.43 17.07 -4.34
C TRP A 197 -13.09 18.56 -4.46
N THR A 198 -13.60 19.26 -5.47
CA THR A 198 -13.33 20.71 -5.66
C THR A 198 -13.85 21.56 -4.51
N ASN A 199 -14.91 21.13 -3.85
CA ASN A 199 -15.46 21.80 -2.67
C ASN A 199 -14.67 21.53 -1.38
N HIS A 200 -13.69 20.61 -1.42
CA HIS A 200 -12.88 20.31 -0.24
C HIS A 200 -11.87 21.44 0.04
N PRO A 201 -11.77 21.97 1.30
CA PRO A 201 -10.91 23.11 1.62
C PRO A 201 -9.43 22.96 1.22
N LYS A 202 -8.94 21.73 1.15
CA LYS A 202 -7.55 21.42 0.79
C LYS A 202 -7.33 21.18 -0.71
N PHE A 203 -8.35 21.26 -1.56
CA PHE A 203 -8.27 20.88 -2.97
C PHE A 203 -7.18 21.65 -3.71
N ASN A 204 -7.25 22.99 -3.74
CA ASN A 204 -6.29 23.81 -4.46
C ASN A 204 -4.85 23.67 -3.94
N ALA A 205 -4.68 23.60 -2.62
CA ALA A 205 -3.36 23.37 -2.02
C ALA A 205 -2.81 21.98 -2.36
N THR A 206 -3.66 20.98 -2.51
CA THR A 206 -3.26 19.62 -2.90
C THR A 206 -2.75 19.60 -4.34
N ILE A 207 -3.44 20.27 -5.26
CA ILE A 207 -3.02 20.37 -6.67
C ILE A 207 -1.69 21.13 -6.80
N ALA A 208 -1.56 22.25 -6.09
CA ALA A 208 -0.30 23.01 -6.10
C ALA A 208 0.88 22.16 -5.65
N LYS A 209 0.73 21.39 -4.56
CA LYS A 209 1.77 20.47 -4.08
C LYS A 209 2.07 19.33 -5.05
N ALA A 210 1.05 18.76 -5.71
CA ALA A 210 1.24 17.74 -6.73
C ALA A 210 2.13 18.26 -7.87
N LYS A 211 1.83 19.46 -8.40
CA LYS A 211 2.60 20.09 -9.49
C LYS A 211 4.05 20.42 -9.11
N LEU A 212 4.33 20.67 -7.84
CA LEU A 212 5.69 20.91 -7.33
C LEU A 212 6.48 19.61 -7.06
N GLY A 213 5.86 18.44 -7.23
CA GLY A 213 6.48 17.16 -6.93
C GLY A 213 6.64 16.89 -5.42
N GLU A 214 5.98 17.67 -4.57
CA GLU A 214 6.00 17.52 -3.12
C GLU A 214 5.12 16.34 -2.68
N SER A 215 5.63 15.11 -2.81
CA SER A 215 4.90 13.88 -2.40
C SER A 215 4.87 13.66 -0.88
N LYS A 216 5.57 14.48 -0.09
CA LYS A 216 5.69 14.32 1.37
C LYS A 216 4.67 15.13 2.16
#